data_4371ce5b968c9edd490edea0b81f79fe
#
_entry.id   4371ce5b968c9edd490edea0b81f79fe
#
_cell.length_a   1.000
_cell.length_b   1.000
_cell.length_c   1.000
_cell.angle_alpha   90.00
_cell.angle_beta   90.00
_cell.angle_gamma   90.00
#
_symmetry.space_group_name_H-M   'P 1'
#
loop_
_entity.id
_entity.type
_entity.pdbx_description
1 polymer ?
#
loop_
_entity_poly.entity_id
_entity_poly.type
_entity_poly.pdbx_seq_one_letter_code
_entity_poly.pdbx_strand_id
1 'polypeptide(L)'
;TTKEELLTQTMGTGPYMYAGDGDGTSYTFVRNPNYWGEQPDVDEFTVKVIADPDAAILALRNGEVDLLAGTSRLSFAGYTELSSADGIGTVLDDSISNSRFIGFNTQEAPFNDAAVRQAVAYAIDKETISDSVFSGLETASEQLLDTSLPYCDVEATTYSYNADKAKELLESAGWVDSDGDGIREKDGAKLSVTLDYITNQGTMD
;
A
#
# COMPACT_ATOMS: atom_id res chain seq x y z
N THR A 1 29.14 19.74 9.30
CA THR A 1 28.86 18.29 9.43
C THR A 1 28.91 17.65 8.04
N THR A 2 29.83 16.73 7.82
CA THR A 2 29.99 16.02 6.55
C THR A 2 28.95 14.89 6.44
N LYS A 3 28.73 14.38 5.21
CA LYS A 3 27.86 13.22 5.01
C LYS A 3 28.36 11.99 5.79
N GLU A 4 29.68 11.83 5.93
CA GLU A 4 30.30 10.73 6.68
C GLU A 4 30.05 10.85 8.18
N GLU A 5 30.13 12.05 8.74
CA GLU A 5 29.80 12.28 10.15
C GLU A 5 28.32 11.99 10.46
N LEU A 6 27.41 12.29 9.53
CA LEU A 6 25.98 11.98 9.69
C LEU A 6 25.65 10.48 9.65
N LEU A 7 26.53 9.66 9.09
CA LEU A 7 26.36 8.19 9.09
C LEU A 7 26.76 7.55 10.43
N THR A 8 27.54 8.23 11.25
CA THR A 8 28.09 7.71 12.50
C THR A 8 27.66 8.48 13.74
N GLN A 9 27.09 9.66 13.58
CA GLN A 9 26.65 10.50 14.68
C GLN A 9 25.18 10.89 14.49
N THR A 10 24.37 10.61 15.50
CA THR A 10 22.99 11.08 15.55
C THR A 10 22.92 12.45 16.21
N MET A 11 22.19 13.37 15.58
CA MET A 11 21.88 14.71 16.13
C MET A 11 20.40 14.84 16.44
N GLY A 12 19.73 13.71 16.67
CA GLY A 12 18.31 13.65 16.97
C GLY A 12 18.00 14.12 18.39
N THR A 13 16.80 14.62 18.60
CA THR A 13 16.26 15.03 19.91
C THR A 13 15.34 13.96 20.51
N GLY A 14 15.29 12.77 19.90
CA GLY A 14 14.46 11.66 20.32
C GLY A 14 14.96 10.93 21.57
N PRO A 15 14.15 9.98 22.10
CA PRO A 15 14.46 9.25 23.32
C PRO A 15 15.64 8.27 23.19
N TYR A 16 16.02 7.90 21.97
CA TYR A 16 17.15 7.03 21.69
C TYR A 16 18.18 7.69 20.78
N MET A 17 19.41 7.27 20.91
CA MET A 17 20.53 7.68 20.06
C MET A 17 21.24 6.44 19.51
N TYR A 18 21.76 6.54 18.30
CA TYR A 18 22.52 5.47 17.69
C TYR A 18 23.88 5.27 18.39
N ALA A 19 24.23 4.03 18.71
CA ALA A 19 25.48 3.71 19.42
C ALA A 19 26.75 3.79 18.55
N GLY A 20 26.59 3.86 17.20
CA GLY A 20 27.71 3.96 16.28
C GLY A 20 28.36 2.64 15.87
N ASP A 21 27.70 1.51 16.12
CA ASP A 21 28.22 0.15 15.96
C ASP A 21 27.68 -0.61 14.74
N GLY A 22 27.01 0.08 13.80
CA GLY A 22 26.37 -0.55 12.65
C GLY A 22 27.36 -1.18 11.68
N ASP A 23 27.07 -2.41 11.30
CA ASP A 23 27.83 -3.21 10.32
C ASP A 23 27.15 -3.32 8.95
N GLY A 24 26.04 -2.61 8.74
CA GLY A 24 25.20 -2.68 7.55
C GLY A 24 24.04 -3.68 7.66
N THR A 25 24.08 -4.59 8.63
CA THR A 25 23.03 -5.59 8.89
C THR A 25 22.37 -5.43 10.27
N SER A 26 23.04 -4.72 11.17
CA SER A 26 22.62 -4.52 12.56
C SER A 26 22.99 -3.11 13.03
N TYR A 27 22.12 -2.49 13.82
CA TYR A 27 22.30 -1.13 14.34
C TYR A 27 21.74 -1.07 15.76
N THR A 28 22.58 -0.68 16.73
CA THR A 28 22.17 -0.57 18.14
C THR A 28 21.80 0.86 18.50
N PHE A 29 20.73 0.99 19.25
CA PHE A 29 20.21 2.27 19.77
C PHE A 29 20.12 2.19 21.29
N VAL A 30 20.68 3.19 21.96
CA VAL A 30 20.68 3.30 23.43
C VAL A 30 19.89 4.53 23.87
N ARG A 31 19.40 4.55 25.11
CA ARG A 31 18.74 5.73 25.68
C ARG A 31 19.54 6.99 25.46
N ASN A 32 18.86 8.06 25.07
CA ASN A 32 19.45 9.39 25.03
C ASN A 32 19.36 10.03 26.44
N PRO A 33 20.48 10.21 27.15
CA PRO A 33 20.46 10.76 28.49
C PRO A 33 20.03 12.23 28.53
N ASN A 34 20.06 12.91 27.39
CA ASN A 34 19.66 14.30 27.23
C ASN A 34 18.25 14.46 26.63
N TYR A 35 17.47 13.38 26.61
CA TYR A 35 16.10 13.46 26.11
C TYR A 35 15.27 14.38 27.00
N TRP A 36 14.53 15.27 26.36
CA TRP A 36 13.74 16.33 27.03
C TRP A 36 12.40 15.85 27.60
N GLY A 37 11.93 14.67 27.19
CA GLY A 37 10.70 14.05 27.65
C GLY A 37 10.95 12.98 28.71
N GLU A 38 9.93 12.16 28.97
CA GLU A 38 10.03 11.02 29.87
C GLU A 38 10.97 9.95 29.28
N GLN A 39 11.88 9.44 30.10
CA GLN A 39 12.83 8.42 29.67
C GLN A 39 12.09 7.12 29.32
N PRO A 40 12.39 6.46 28.19
CA PRO A 40 11.77 5.21 27.82
C PRO A 40 12.15 4.08 28.80
N ASP A 41 11.27 3.07 28.95
CA ASP A 41 11.53 1.92 29.84
C ASP A 41 12.61 0.98 29.31
N VAL A 42 12.75 0.88 27.99
CA VAL A 42 13.76 0.04 27.32
C VAL A 42 15.07 0.78 27.25
N ASP A 43 16.14 0.20 27.78
CA ASP A 43 17.47 0.84 27.81
C ASP A 43 18.14 0.85 26.43
N GLU A 44 18.00 -0.24 25.69
CA GLU A 44 18.69 -0.50 24.44
C GLU A 44 17.83 -1.37 23.53
N PHE A 45 17.86 -1.15 22.23
CA PHE A 45 17.34 -2.08 21.23
C PHE A 45 18.23 -2.13 20.00
N THR A 46 18.19 -3.28 19.30
CA THR A 46 18.94 -3.49 18.06
C THR A 46 17.98 -3.65 16.88
N VAL A 47 18.20 -2.89 15.84
CA VAL A 47 17.52 -3.06 14.54
C VAL A 47 18.33 -4.02 13.68
N LYS A 48 17.76 -5.16 13.32
CA LYS A 48 18.33 -6.11 12.35
C LYS A 48 17.72 -5.87 10.98
N VAL A 49 18.54 -5.81 9.96
CA VAL A 49 18.11 -5.67 8.56
C VAL A 49 17.93 -7.07 7.99
N ILE A 50 16.69 -7.51 7.86
CA ILE A 50 16.33 -8.78 7.21
C ILE A 50 15.59 -8.42 5.94
N ALA A 51 16.21 -8.68 4.77
CA ALA A 51 15.69 -8.23 3.48
C ALA A 51 14.49 -9.06 2.99
N ASP A 52 14.49 -10.35 3.31
CA ASP A 52 13.46 -11.29 2.91
C ASP A 52 12.33 -11.33 3.95
N PRO A 53 11.04 -11.08 3.56
CA PRO A 53 9.92 -11.07 4.50
C PRO A 53 9.66 -12.42 5.19
N ASP A 54 9.83 -13.54 4.50
CA ASP A 54 9.59 -14.87 5.05
C ASP A 54 10.68 -15.23 6.07
N ALA A 55 11.93 -14.84 5.79
CA ALA A 55 13.02 -14.95 6.76
C ALA A 55 12.77 -14.09 8.00
N ALA A 56 12.16 -12.90 7.87
CA ALA A 56 11.80 -12.06 9.00
C ALA A 56 10.71 -12.71 9.87
N ILE A 57 9.68 -13.30 9.26
CA ILE A 57 8.63 -14.07 9.96
C ILE A 57 9.25 -15.25 10.73
N LEU A 58 10.14 -15.98 10.09
CA LEU A 58 10.82 -17.11 10.72
C LEU A 58 11.71 -16.67 11.90
N ALA A 59 12.43 -15.56 11.75
CA ALA A 59 13.26 -15.00 12.83
C ALA A 59 12.42 -14.62 14.06
N LEU A 60 11.22 -14.03 13.85
CA LEU A 60 10.29 -13.74 14.95
C LEU A 60 9.80 -15.02 15.63
N ARG A 61 9.39 -16.03 14.86
CA ARG A 61 8.90 -17.30 15.40
C ARG A 61 9.98 -18.08 16.16
N ASN A 62 11.23 -17.94 15.77
CA ASN A 62 12.37 -18.57 16.45
C ASN A 62 12.88 -17.76 17.66
N GLY A 63 12.34 -16.57 17.92
CA GLY A 63 12.82 -15.69 18.97
C GLY A 63 14.17 -15.03 18.69
N GLU A 64 14.57 -14.96 17.41
CA GLU A 64 15.79 -14.26 16.98
C GLU A 64 15.58 -12.74 16.90
N VAL A 65 14.33 -12.31 16.79
CA VAL A 65 13.87 -10.94 16.93
C VAL A 65 12.59 -10.92 17.77
N ASP A 66 12.38 -9.84 18.51
CA ASP A 66 11.23 -9.67 19.42
C ASP A 66 10.09 -8.91 18.76
N LEU A 67 10.36 -8.16 17.70
CA LEU A 67 9.39 -7.28 17.02
C LEU A 67 9.69 -7.22 15.54
N LEU A 68 8.65 -7.35 14.71
CA LEU A 68 8.65 -6.92 13.32
C LEU A 68 7.83 -5.64 13.21
N ALA A 69 8.42 -4.59 12.67
CA ALA A 69 7.76 -3.31 12.49
C ALA A 69 7.96 -2.78 11.06
N GLY A 70 6.92 -2.15 10.53
CA GLY A 70 6.96 -1.46 9.25
C GLY A 70 6.04 -2.06 8.18
N THR A 71 5.43 -1.19 7.42
CA THR A 71 4.39 -1.49 6.43
C THR A 71 4.87 -2.24 5.19
N SER A 72 6.19 -2.27 4.92
CA SER A 72 6.76 -2.84 3.71
C SER A 72 7.52 -4.15 3.93
N ARG A 73 7.47 -4.71 5.15
CA ARG A 73 8.29 -5.86 5.55
C ARG A 73 7.47 -7.09 5.93
N LEU A 74 6.17 -6.95 6.02
CA LEU A 74 5.25 -8.04 6.30
C LEU A 74 4.17 -8.06 5.22
N SER A 75 4.05 -9.17 4.51
CA SER A 75 2.96 -9.35 3.55
C SER A 75 1.62 -9.51 4.27
N PHE A 76 0.52 -9.27 3.59
CA PHE A 76 -0.82 -9.50 4.13
C PHE A 76 -1.02 -10.96 4.57
N ALA A 77 -0.52 -11.91 3.79
CA ALA A 77 -0.53 -13.33 4.14
C ALA A 77 0.31 -13.61 5.40
N GLY A 78 1.51 -13.01 5.49
CA GLY A 78 2.37 -13.12 6.66
C GLY A 78 1.74 -12.53 7.92
N TYR A 79 1.05 -11.38 7.82
CA TYR A 79 0.28 -10.83 8.93
C TYR A 79 -0.83 -11.80 9.39
N THR A 80 -1.60 -12.34 8.45
CA THR A 80 -2.68 -13.29 8.74
C THR A 80 -2.13 -14.56 9.39
N GLU A 81 -1.00 -15.07 8.93
CA GLU A 81 -0.29 -16.21 9.55
C GLU A 81 0.12 -15.91 10.99
N LEU A 82 0.79 -14.78 11.21
CA LEU A 82 1.28 -14.39 12.55
C LEU A 82 0.14 -14.07 13.52
N SER A 83 -0.96 -13.46 13.04
CA SER A 83 -2.12 -13.16 13.88
C SER A 83 -2.83 -14.39 14.42
N SER A 84 -2.59 -15.54 13.79
CA SER A 84 -3.13 -16.86 14.20
C SER A 84 -2.11 -17.70 14.99
N ALA A 85 -0.88 -17.21 15.18
CA ALA A 85 0.20 -17.97 15.82
C ALA A 85 0.18 -17.80 17.34
N ASP A 86 0.34 -18.92 18.06
CA ASP A 86 0.43 -18.91 19.54
C ASP A 86 1.66 -18.13 20.00
N GLY A 87 1.45 -17.26 21.00
CA GLY A 87 2.52 -16.50 21.64
C GLY A 87 2.98 -15.26 20.86
N ILE A 88 2.38 -14.94 19.74
CA ILE A 88 2.66 -13.74 18.96
C ILE A 88 1.48 -12.77 19.04
N GLY A 89 1.74 -11.55 19.50
CA GLY A 89 0.77 -10.45 19.46
C GLY A 89 0.91 -9.66 18.17
N THR A 90 -0.20 -9.34 17.53
CA THR A 90 -0.20 -8.48 16.33
C THR A 90 -1.01 -7.21 16.57
N VAL A 91 -0.55 -6.11 16.00
CA VAL A 91 -1.25 -4.83 15.99
C VAL A 91 -1.38 -4.39 14.54
N LEU A 92 -2.60 -4.13 14.10
CA LEU A 92 -2.88 -3.49 12.82
C LEU A 92 -3.20 -2.02 13.10
N ASP A 93 -2.48 -1.13 12.43
CA ASP A 93 -2.82 0.29 12.41
C ASP A 93 -3.90 0.47 11.34
N ASP A 94 -5.07 0.92 11.74
CA ASP A 94 -6.23 1.19 10.88
C ASP A 94 -6.24 2.63 10.33
N SER A 95 -5.22 3.42 10.64
CA SER A 95 -5.07 4.76 10.06
C SER A 95 -4.73 4.67 8.57
N ILE A 96 -5.53 5.36 7.75
CA ILE A 96 -5.33 5.36 6.30
C ILE A 96 -4.27 6.40 5.94
N SER A 97 -3.10 5.91 5.49
CA SER A 97 -1.98 6.76 5.07
C SER A 97 -1.77 6.81 3.56
N ASN A 98 -2.27 5.82 2.84
CA ASN A 98 -2.09 5.68 1.39
C ASN A 98 -3.38 5.22 0.71
N SER A 99 -3.62 5.72 -0.49
CA SER A 99 -4.69 5.25 -1.37
C SER A 99 -4.10 4.69 -2.66
N ARG A 100 -4.57 3.52 -3.08
CA ARG A 100 -4.28 2.97 -4.40
C ARG A 100 -5.30 3.51 -5.38
N PHE A 101 -4.86 3.99 -6.53
CA PHE A 101 -5.74 4.56 -7.54
C PHE A 101 -5.24 4.26 -8.95
N ILE A 102 -6.15 4.32 -9.91
CA ILE A 102 -5.86 4.27 -11.33
C ILE A 102 -6.02 5.69 -11.89
N GLY A 103 -4.96 6.24 -12.46
CA GLY A 103 -4.99 7.53 -13.15
C GLY A 103 -5.28 7.35 -14.64
N PHE A 104 -6.16 8.17 -15.21
CA PHE A 104 -6.47 8.16 -16.63
C PHE A 104 -5.81 9.35 -17.36
N ASN A 105 -5.18 9.08 -18.51
CA ASN A 105 -4.82 10.16 -19.44
C ASN A 105 -6.08 10.67 -20.15
N THR A 106 -6.65 11.76 -19.63
CA THR A 106 -7.90 12.33 -20.15
C THR A 106 -7.73 13.15 -21.44
N GLN A 107 -6.52 13.27 -21.94
CA GLN A 107 -6.23 14.01 -23.18
C GLN A 107 -6.31 13.12 -24.43
N GLU A 108 -6.28 11.81 -24.25
CA GLU A 108 -6.22 10.84 -25.36
C GLU A 108 -7.37 9.83 -25.29
N ALA A 109 -7.76 9.33 -26.48
CA ALA A 109 -8.73 8.26 -26.57
C ALA A 109 -8.14 6.96 -25.97
N PRO A 110 -8.97 6.10 -25.33
CA PRO A 110 -10.41 6.25 -25.17
C PRO A 110 -10.80 7.06 -23.92
N PHE A 111 -9.83 7.48 -23.07
CA PHE A 111 -10.08 8.07 -21.75
C PHE A 111 -10.41 9.58 -21.80
N ASN A 112 -10.36 10.22 -22.96
CA ASN A 112 -10.94 11.55 -23.15
C ASN A 112 -12.49 11.54 -23.02
N ASP A 113 -13.13 10.37 -23.20
CA ASP A 113 -14.58 10.18 -22.98
C ASP A 113 -14.85 9.86 -21.51
N ALA A 114 -15.73 10.66 -20.88
CA ALA A 114 -16.11 10.44 -19.48
C ALA A 114 -16.88 9.13 -19.27
N ALA A 115 -17.70 8.72 -20.24
CA ALA A 115 -18.47 7.47 -20.15
C ALA A 115 -17.54 6.24 -20.09
N VAL A 116 -16.41 6.27 -20.82
CA VAL A 116 -15.40 5.20 -20.77
C VAL A 116 -14.73 5.15 -19.39
N ARG A 117 -14.34 6.29 -18.83
CA ARG A 117 -13.75 6.32 -17.47
C ARG A 117 -14.72 5.82 -16.40
N GLN A 118 -15.98 6.23 -16.47
CA GLN A 118 -17.04 5.75 -15.58
C GLN A 118 -17.29 4.25 -15.75
N ALA A 119 -17.28 3.75 -16.98
CA ALA A 119 -17.42 2.33 -17.27
C ALA A 119 -16.29 1.52 -16.60
N VAL A 120 -15.05 1.97 -16.70
CA VAL A 120 -13.92 1.31 -16.00
C VAL A 120 -14.13 1.34 -14.49
N ALA A 121 -14.58 2.47 -13.91
CA ALA A 121 -14.84 2.57 -12.48
C ALA A 121 -15.94 1.59 -12.01
N TYR A 122 -17.01 1.42 -12.78
CA TYR A 122 -18.06 0.43 -12.49
C TYR A 122 -17.63 -1.03 -12.74
N ALA A 123 -16.63 -1.27 -13.60
CA ALA A 123 -16.17 -2.61 -13.93
C ALA A 123 -15.21 -3.19 -12.91
N ILE A 124 -14.62 -2.39 -12.04
CA ILE A 124 -13.64 -2.82 -11.03
C ILE A 124 -14.36 -3.25 -9.76
N ASP A 125 -14.27 -4.53 -9.43
CA ASP A 125 -14.76 -5.10 -8.17
C ASP A 125 -13.70 -4.89 -7.08
N LYS A 126 -13.76 -3.73 -6.43
CA LYS A 126 -12.79 -3.31 -5.40
C LYS A 126 -12.86 -4.20 -4.16
N GLU A 127 -14.05 -4.67 -3.78
CA GLU A 127 -14.24 -5.56 -2.64
C GLU A 127 -13.58 -6.92 -2.87
N THR A 128 -13.82 -7.53 -4.04
CA THR A 128 -13.16 -8.79 -4.41
C THR A 128 -11.64 -8.65 -4.48
N ILE A 129 -11.13 -7.50 -4.93
CA ILE A 129 -9.68 -7.22 -4.93
C ILE A 129 -9.17 -7.13 -3.48
N SER A 130 -9.87 -6.40 -2.59
CA SER A 130 -9.51 -6.32 -1.18
C SER A 130 -9.41 -7.70 -0.54
N ASP A 131 -10.44 -8.51 -0.71
CA ASP A 131 -10.51 -9.85 -0.11
C ASP A 131 -9.44 -10.81 -0.68
N SER A 132 -9.28 -10.82 -2.00
CA SER A 132 -8.45 -11.82 -2.68
C SER A 132 -6.96 -11.48 -2.68
N VAL A 133 -6.61 -10.20 -2.80
CA VAL A 133 -5.21 -9.74 -2.94
C VAL A 133 -4.67 -9.24 -1.60
N PHE A 134 -5.50 -8.58 -0.82
CA PHE A 134 -5.09 -7.92 0.42
C PHE A 134 -5.63 -8.62 1.68
N SER A 135 -6.19 -9.82 1.54
CA SER A 135 -6.74 -10.61 2.67
C SER A 135 -7.81 -9.85 3.48
N GLY A 136 -8.53 -8.91 2.86
CA GLY A 136 -9.51 -8.04 3.51
C GLY A 136 -8.91 -6.98 4.44
N LEU A 137 -7.59 -6.80 4.43
CA LEU A 137 -6.89 -5.86 5.31
C LEU A 137 -6.80 -4.43 4.74
N GLU A 138 -7.02 -4.26 3.45
CA GLU A 138 -7.17 -2.94 2.83
C GLU A 138 -8.64 -2.67 2.53
N THR A 139 -9.18 -1.55 2.98
CA THR A 139 -10.57 -1.19 2.75
C THR A 139 -10.77 -0.65 1.34
N ALA A 140 -11.77 -1.17 0.63
CA ALA A 140 -12.18 -0.61 -0.65
C ALA A 140 -12.63 0.85 -0.48
N SER A 141 -12.11 1.76 -1.29
CA SER A 141 -12.45 3.18 -1.23
C SER A 141 -13.15 3.65 -2.50
N GLU A 142 -14.12 4.54 -2.32
CA GLU A 142 -14.82 5.23 -3.41
C GLU A 142 -14.21 6.60 -3.71
N GLN A 143 -13.27 7.07 -2.89
CA GLN A 143 -12.62 8.37 -3.01
C GLN A 143 -11.10 8.23 -3.00
N LEU A 144 -10.41 9.18 -3.65
CA LEU A 144 -8.95 9.22 -3.66
C LEU A 144 -8.36 9.48 -2.28
N LEU A 145 -8.99 10.34 -1.50
CA LEU A 145 -8.58 10.69 -0.14
C LEU A 145 -9.64 10.17 0.84
N ASP A 146 -9.18 9.56 1.91
CA ASP A 146 -10.07 9.04 2.94
C ASP A 146 -10.81 10.17 3.68
N THR A 147 -12.07 9.93 4.01
CA THR A 147 -12.92 10.91 4.70
C THR A 147 -12.49 11.21 6.13
N SER A 148 -11.66 10.36 6.74
CA SER A 148 -11.06 10.62 8.05
C SER A 148 -9.97 11.68 8.03
N LEU A 149 -9.42 11.97 6.84
CA LEU A 149 -8.42 13.03 6.70
C LEU A 149 -9.06 14.41 6.83
N PRO A 150 -8.37 15.38 7.44
CA PRO A 150 -8.89 16.74 7.59
C PRO A 150 -9.30 17.33 6.24
N TYR A 151 -10.52 17.87 6.17
CA TYR A 151 -11.12 18.52 4.98
C TYR A 151 -11.43 17.56 3.81
N CYS A 152 -11.35 16.25 3.99
CA CYS A 152 -11.64 15.25 2.95
C CYS A 152 -13.05 14.65 3.07
N ASP A 153 -13.81 14.99 4.12
CA ASP A 153 -15.22 14.62 4.25
C ASP A 153 -16.09 15.48 3.33
N VAL A 154 -16.06 15.14 2.03
CA VAL A 154 -16.80 15.82 0.99
C VAL A 154 -17.72 14.83 0.27
N GLU A 155 -18.89 15.30 -0.15
CA GLU A 155 -19.79 14.49 -0.98
C GLU A 155 -19.14 14.27 -2.36
N ALA A 156 -18.92 13.00 -2.72
CA ALA A 156 -18.36 12.61 -4.00
C ALA A 156 -19.27 11.63 -4.73
N THR A 157 -19.19 11.62 -6.06
CA THR A 157 -19.86 10.59 -6.86
C THR A 157 -19.13 9.27 -6.69
N THR A 158 -19.87 8.24 -6.29
CA THR A 158 -19.34 6.89 -6.10
C THR A 158 -19.69 5.97 -7.27
N TYR A 159 -18.84 4.95 -7.48
CA TYR A 159 -18.95 4.00 -8.57
C TYR A 159 -18.82 2.58 -8.03
N SER A 160 -19.86 2.08 -7.34
CA SER A 160 -19.89 0.71 -6.83
C SER A 160 -19.92 -0.29 -7.98
N TYR A 161 -19.25 -1.42 -7.83
CA TYR A 161 -19.13 -2.46 -8.86
C TYR A 161 -20.48 -2.80 -9.51
N ASN A 162 -20.55 -2.67 -10.82
CA ASN A 162 -21.71 -2.99 -11.63
C ASN A 162 -21.28 -3.22 -13.09
N ALA A 163 -21.00 -4.47 -13.42
CA ALA A 163 -20.53 -4.86 -14.74
C ALA A 163 -21.55 -4.56 -15.86
N ASP A 164 -22.84 -4.64 -15.58
CA ASP A 164 -23.88 -4.36 -16.58
C ASP A 164 -23.97 -2.86 -16.85
N LYS A 165 -23.85 -2.03 -15.81
CA LYS A 165 -23.76 -0.57 -15.95
C LYS A 165 -22.53 -0.13 -16.76
N ALA A 166 -21.39 -0.80 -16.54
CA ALA A 166 -20.18 -0.57 -17.31
C ALA A 166 -20.40 -0.85 -18.81
N LYS A 167 -21.06 -1.97 -19.13
CA LYS A 167 -21.41 -2.33 -20.53
C LYS A 167 -22.33 -1.29 -21.17
N GLU A 168 -23.40 -0.88 -20.47
CA GLU A 168 -24.34 0.14 -20.94
C GLU A 168 -23.63 1.47 -21.26
N LEU A 169 -22.71 1.90 -20.39
CA LEU A 169 -21.94 3.14 -20.61
C LEU A 169 -21.04 3.03 -21.84
N LEU A 170 -20.35 1.91 -22.02
CA LEU A 170 -19.53 1.67 -23.22
C LEU A 170 -20.39 1.67 -24.49
N GLU A 171 -21.54 0.99 -24.48
CA GLU A 171 -22.48 0.95 -25.61
C GLU A 171 -23.02 2.35 -25.94
N SER A 172 -23.42 3.12 -24.92
CA SER A 172 -23.88 4.50 -25.11
C SER A 172 -22.80 5.43 -25.65
N ALA A 173 -21.53 5.15 -25.34
CA ALA A 173 -20.37 5.84 -25.88
C ALA A 173 -19.96 5.36 -27.29
N GLY A 174 -20.67 4.38 -27.86
CA GLY A 174 -20.43 3.82 -29.19
C GLY A 174 -19.39 2.71 -29.25
N TRP A 175 -18.97 2.18 -28.10
CA TRP A 175 -18.09 1.01 -28.02
C TRP A 175 -18.93 -0.26 -27.97
N VAL A 176 -18.99 -1.00 -29.08
CA VAL A 176 -19.84 -2.19 -29.26
C VAL A 176 -18.99 -3.36 -29.75
N ASP A 177 -19.17 -4.54 -29.22
CA ASP A 177 -18.62 -5.77 -29.78
C ASP A 177 -19.46 -6.16 -31.00
N SER A 178 -18.98 -5.79 -32.18
CA SER A 178 -19.74 -5.92 -33.43
C SER A 178 -19.52 -7.25 -34.16
N ASP A 179 -18.40 -7.92 -33.88
CA ASP A 179 -18.05 -9.21 -34.49
C ASP A 179 -18.15 -10.39 -33.52
N GLY A 180 -18.40 -10.15 -32.22
CA GLY A 180 -18.61 -11.17 -31.21
C GLY A 180 -17.32 -11.80 -30.70
N ASP A 181 -16.17 -11.15 -30.90
CA ASP A 181 -14.87 -11.65 -30.44
C ASP A 181 -14.58 -11.33 -28.96
N GLY A 182 -15.48 -10.59 -28.29
CA GLY A 182 -15.36 -10.18 -26.89
C GLY A 182 -14.62 -8.86 -26.68
N ILE A 183 -14.12 -8.24 -27.74
CA ILE A 183 -13.46 -6.93 -27.72
C ILE A 183 -14.40 -5.91 -28.36
N ARG A 184 -14.60 -4.80 -27.70
CA ARG A 184 -15.45 -3.73 -28.23
C ARG A 184 -14.73 -2.86 -29.24
N GLU A 185 -15.43 -2.41 -30.28
CA GLU A 185 -14.94 -1.50 -31.31
C GLU A 185 -15.75 -0.21 -31.34
N LYS A 186 -15.08 0.85 -31.81
CA LYS A 186 -15.69 2.12 -32.19
C LYS A 186 -14.96 2.68 -33.40
N ASP A 187 -15.70 3.03 -34.45
CA ASP A 187 -15.15 3.59 -35.69
C ASP A 187 -14.02 2.75 -36.32
N GLY A 188 -14.12 1.43 -36.19
CA GLY A 188 -13.13 0.46 -36.65
C GLY A 188 -11.88 0.28 -35.78
N ALA A 189 -11.81 0.98 -34.63
CA ALA A 189 -10.72 0.82 -33.66
C ALA A 189 -11.16 -0.09 -32.51
N LYS A 190 -10.35 -1.07 -32.13
CA LYS A 190 -10.56 -1.90 -30.96
C LYS A 190 -10.32 -1.13 -29.67
N LEU A 191 -11.12 -1.39 -28.64
CA LEU A 191 -10.91 -0.85 -27.29
C LEU A 191 -9.71 -1.58 -26.66
N SER A 192 -8.56 -0.94 -26.76
CA SER A 192 -7.31 -1.43 -26.21
C SER A 192 -6.66 -0.34 -25.39
N VAL A 193 -6.21 -0.70 -24.19
CA VAL A 193 -5.57 0.21 -23.24
C VAL A 193 -4.31 -0.42 -22.66
N THR A 194 -3.35 0.40 -22.28
CA THR A 194 -2.16 -0.03 -21.57
C THR A 194 -2.26 0.47 -20.14
N LEU A 195 -2.02 -0.42 -19.19
CA LEU A 195 -1.88 -0.10 -17.79
C LEU A 195 -0.39 -0.10 -17.43
N ASP A 196 0.14 1.08 -17.09
CA ASP A 196 1.49 1.23 -16.59
C ASP A 196 1.47 1.25 -15.05
N TYR A 197 2.38 0.51 -14.43
CA TYR A 197 2.50 0.44 -12.97
C TYR A 197 3.97 0.39 -12.54
N ILE A 198 4.21 0.72 -11.27
CA ILE A 198 5.55 0.71 -10.68
C ILE A 198 5.77 -0.60 -9.94
N THR A 199 6.71 -1.42 -10.41
CA THR A 199 6.98 -2.78 -9.93
C THR A 199 7.66 -2.87 -8.55
N ASN A 200 8.23 -1.79 -8.04
CA ASN A 200 9.00 -1.81 -6.79
C ASN A 200 8.18 -1.51 -5.52
N GLN A 201 6.85 -1.55 -5.62
CA GLN A 201 5.94 -1.28 -4.48
C GLN A 201 5.59 -2.54 -3.65
N GLY A 202 6.22 -3.69 -3.92
CA GLY A 202 6.13 -4.91 -3.09
C GLY A 202 4.75 -5.56 -2.95
N THR A 203 3.77 -5.12 -3.71
CA THR A 203 2.37 -5.60 -3.63
C THR A 203 1.70 -5.78 -4.98
N MET A 204 2.47 -5.75 -6.08
CA MET A 204 1.96 -5.90 -7.45
C MET A 204 2.69 -6.98 -8.25
N ASP A 205 3.33 -7.94 -7.57
CA ASP A 205 3.93 -9.12 -8.22
C ASP A 205 2.94 -10.27 -8.30
#